data_b5c1fa4c56d6b71e07f7963fabaa9781
#
_entry.id   b5c1fa4c56d6b71e07f7963fabaa9781
#
_cell.length_a   1.000
_cell.length_b   1.000
_cell.length_c   1.000
_cell.angle_alpha   90.00
_cell.angle_beta   90.00
_cell.angle_gamma   90.00
#
_symmetry.space_group_name_H-M   'P 1'
#
loop_
_entity.id
_entity.type
_entity.pdbx_description
1 polymer ?
#
loop_
_entity_poly.entity_id
_entity_poly.type
_entity_poly.pdbx_seq_one_letter_code
_entity_poly.pdbx_strand_id
1 'polypeptide(L)'
;IYDVKCWFDLTPMRTILRIRNGEYANIGKERPGIINRTIRRCYYCDFECAVQLRKDLWKNNVPDYFFLDNDPKKLQMMPFEAFSKICAELVKYPFRAKPCYLEGVWGGSYMKKHRNLPEEMRNAAWVFDFIPMEVSVLVEAGKEMLDINYCSFVHKEGINLMGEKCVNKYQGYFPIRFNWDDSYHSTGNMSIQCHSDGKFNIENYNEFGRQDESYYVVVTGHEAKTFIGFRDDADIPQFFKEIEDADTKQVPCDYMKYVSYEESKPGLQVMLPAGTIHSSGRNQVILEIGSLTIGSYTYKMYDYLRLDFDGKQRPIHT
;
A
#
# COMPACT_ATOMS: atom_id res chain seq x y z
N ILE A 1 29.85 11.66 -21.30
CA ILE A 1 29.52 13.01 -21.73
C ILE A 1 28.15 12.92 -22.39
N TYR A 2 27.16 13.56 -21.81
CA TYR A 2 25.77 13.62 -22.31
C TYR A 2 25.40 15.07 -22.52
N ASP A 3 24.78 15.41 -23.65
CA ASP A 3 24.40 16.76 -24.01
C ASP A 3 23.10 17.18 -23.28
N VAL A 4 22.19 16.22 -23.04
CA VAL A 4 20.91 16.43 -22.33
C VAL A 4 20.64 15.27 -21.39
N LYS A 5 20.17 15.57 -20.18
CA LYS A 5 19.80 14.57 -19.15
C LYS A 5 18.32 14.66 -18.87
N CYS A 6 17.61 13.58 -19.07
CA CYS A 6 16.18 13.47 -18.91
C CYS A 6 15.84 12.51 -17.77
N TRP A 7 14.91 12.94 -16.91
CA TRP A 7 14.28 12.06 -15.91
C TRP A 7 12.88 11.70 -16.38
N PHE A 8 12.61 10.40 -16.50
CA PHE A 8 11.27 9.89 -16.80
C PHE A 8 10.64 9.38 -15.51
N ASP A 9 9.49 9.91 -15.13
CA ASP A 9 8.77 9.56 -13.93
C ASP A 9 7.42 8.92 -14.26
N LEU A 10 7.05 7.93 -13.46
CA LEU A 10 5.78 7.20 -13.55
C LEU A 10 5.13 7.17 -12.18
N THR A 11 3.81 7.26 -12.14
CA THR A 11 3.08 6.96 -10.92
C THR A 11 3.13 5.44 -10.63
N PRO A 12 3.12 5.02 -9.36
CA PRO A 12 3.14 3.60 -8.99
C PRO A 12 1.98 2.82 -9.63
N MET A 13 0.79 3.39 -9.64
CA MET A 13 -0.38 2.78 -10.28
C MET A 13 -0.14 2.52 -11.77
N ARG A 14 0.48 3.47 -12.48
CA ARG A 14 0.78 3.28 -13.89
C ARG A 14 1.79 2.17 -14.12
N THR A 15 2.80 2.08 -13.26
CA THR A 15 3.77 0.98 -13.29
C THR A 15 3.08 -0.37 -13.11
N ILE A 16 2.19 -0.50 -12.13
CA ILE A 16 1.44 -1.74 -11.88
C ILE A 16 0.55 -2.12 -13.07
N LEU A 17 -0.11 -1.15 -13.70
CA LEU A 17 -0.89 -1.41 -14.91
C LEU A 17 -0.02 -1.91 -16.06
N ARG A 18 1.16 -1.33 -16.28
CA ARG A 18 2.12 -1.82 -17.28
C ARG A 18 2.59 -3.25 -16.98
N ILE A 19 2.82 -3.58 -15.70
CA ILE A 19 3.16 -4.96 -15.32
C ILE A 19 2.03 -5.93 -15.66
N ARG A 20 0.80 -5.57 -15.34
CA ARG A 20 -0.39 -6.41 -15.61
C ARG A 20 -0.64 -6.62 -17.10
N ASN A 21 -0.30 -5.62 -17.91
CA ASN A 21 -0.41 -5.69 -19.38
C ASN A 21 0.78 -6.41 -20.04
N GLY A 22 1.79 -6.84 -19.27
CA GLY A 22 2.99 -7.46 -19.83
C GLY A 22 3.93 -6.48 -20.55
N GLU A 23 3.80 -5.19 -20.27
CA GLU A 23 4.58 -4.09 -20.89
C GLU A 23 5.83 -3.71 -20.07
N TYR A 24 6.04 -4.36 -18.93
CA TYR A 24 7.09 -4.01 -17.98
C TYR A 24 7.95 -5.23 -17.61
N ALA A 25 9.26 -5.06 -17.68
CA ALA A 25 10.23 -5.99 -17.12
C ALA A 25 11.00 -5.32 -15.98
N ASN A 26 11.23 -6.04 -14.89
CA ASN A 26 12.04 -5.53 -13.77
C ASN A 26 13.47 -5.20 -14.23
N ILE A 27 14.13 -4.29 -13.51
CA ILE A 27 15.52 -3.92 -13.74
C ILE A 27 16.40 -5.18 -13.84
N GLY A 28 17.19 -5.27 -14.90
CA GLY A 28 18.07 -6.41 -15.19
C GLY A 28 17.36 -7.65 -15.74
N LYS A 29 16.10 -7.55 -16.15
CA LYS A 29 15.36 -8.59 -16.86
C LYS A 29 15.07 -8.15 -18.30
N GLU A 30 15.23 -9.06 -19.25
CA GLU A 30 15.00 -8.80 -20.67
C GLU A 30 13.51 -8.88 -21.05
N ARG A 31 12.71 -9.59 -20.26
CA ARG A 31 11.29 -9.87 -20.56
C ARG A 31 10.43 -9.74 -19.31
N PRO A 32 9.13 -9.42 -19.48
CA PRO A 32 8.16 -9.51 -18.42
C PRO A 32 8.12 -10.90 -17.78
N GLY A 33 7.98 -10.94 -16.47
CA GLY A 33 7.86 -12.17 -15.70
C GLY A 33 6.42 -12.48 -15.27
N ILE A 34 6.27 -13.42 -14.37
CA ILE A 34 4.97 -13.71 -13.72
C ILE A 34 4.51 -12.46 -12.97
N ILE A 35 3.27 -12.00 -13.21
CA ILE A 35 2.72 -10.73 -12.74
C ILE A 35 3.00 -10.48 -11.25
N ASN A 36 2.56 -11.38 -10.38
CA ASN A 36 2.72 -11.16 -8.92
C ASN A 36 4.18 -11.09 -8.48
N ARG A 37 5.07 -11.90 -9.07
CA ARG A 37 6.51 -11.84 -8.80
C ARG A 37 7.14 -10.56 -9.32
N THR A 38 6.71 -10.10 -10.49
CA THR A 38 7.16 -8.85 -11.11
C THR A 38 6.73 -7.65 -10.27
N ILE A 39 5.48 -7.60 -9.81
CA ILE A 39 4.98 -6.56 -8.90
C ILE A 39 5.81 -6.55 -7.62
N ARG A 40 5.97 -7.69 -6.96
CA ARG A 40 6.73 -7.79 -5.71
C ARG A 40 8.17 -7.30 -5.88
N ARG A 41 8.86 -7.74 -6.94
CA ARG A 41 10.22 -7.27 -7.23
C ARG A 41 10.25 -5.77 -7.56
N CYS A 42 9.22 -5.24 -8.21
CA CYS A 42 9.12 -3.81 -8.48
C CYS A 42 9.13 -2.99 -7.18
N TYR A 43 8.32 -3.37 -6.20
CA TYR A 43 8.31 -2.67 -4.91
C TYR A 43 9.63 -2.78 -4.14
N TYR A 44 10.20 -3.98 -4.04
CA TYR A 44 11.39 -4.22 -3.20
C TYR A 44 12.72 -3.91 -3.86
N CYS A 45 12.77 -3.81 -5.19
CA CYS A 45 14.01 -3.57 -5.92
C CYS A 45 13.92 -2.34 -6.81
N ASP A 46 12.98 -2.33 -7.77
CA ASP A 46 13.00 -1.31 -8.82
C ASP A 46 12.66 0.08 -8.28
N PHE A 47 11.66 0.19 -7.40
CA PHE A 47 11.33 1.45 -6.74
C PHE A 47 12.44 1.92 -5.82
N GLU A 48 13.10 1.02 -5.09
CA GLU A 48 14.24 1.36 -4.24
C GLU A 48 15.42 1.86 -5.06
N CYS A 49 15.74 1.21 -6.18
CA CYS A 49 16.76 1.69 -7.11
C CYS A 49 16.41 3.10 -7.62
N ALA A 50 15.15 3.34 -7.97
CA ALA A 50 14.68 4.65 -8.41
C ALA A 50 14.77 5.70 -7.29
N VAL A 51 14.47 5.33 -6.03
CA VAL A 51 14.61 6.20 -4.86
C VAL A 51 16.06 6.64 -4.67
N GLN A 52 17.00 5.69 -4.67
CA GLN A 52 18.43 6.01 -4.50
C GLN A 52 18.94 6.88 -5.65
N LEU A 53 18.58 6.53 -6.88
CA LEU A 53 18.98 7.30 -8.06
C LEU A 53 18.43 8.75 -8.01
N ARG A 54 17.17 8.94 -7.57
CA ARG A 54 16.62 10.29 -7.35
C ARG A 54 17.41 11.07 -6.31
N LYS A 55 17.71 10.45 -5.15
CA LYS A 55 18.48 11.11 -4.09
C LYS A 55 19.81 11.63 -4.63
N ASP A 56 20.53 10.83 -5.39
CA ASP A 56 21.84 11.17 -5.93
C ASP A 56 21.78 12.26 -6.99
N LEU A 57 20.87 12.12 -7.96
CA LEU A 57 20.80 13.04 -9.11
C LEU A 57 20.10 14.36 -8.77
N TRP A 58 19.04 14.33 -7.95
CA TRP A 58 18.24 15.53 -7.69
C TRP A 58 18.87 16.46 -6.67
N LYS A 59 19.67 15.93 -5.73
CA LYS A 59 20.45 16.75 -4.80
C LYS A 59 21.32 17.77 -5.53
N ASN A 60 21.82 17.41 -6.69
CA ASN A 60 22.70 18.24 -7.51
C ASN A 60 21.99 18.86 -8.74
N ASN A 61 20.66 18.79 -8.81
CA ASN A 61 19.86 19.25 -9.95
C ASN A 61 20.40 18.73 -11.31
N VAL A 62 20.79 17.47 -11.35
CA VAL A 62 21.45 16.87 -12.52
C VAL A 62 20.55 16.78 -13.77
N PRO A 63 19.22 16.45 -13.67
CA PRO A 63 18.36 16.44 -14.86
C PRO A 63 18.12 17.82 -15.44
N ASP A 64 18.15 17.94 -16.76
CA ASP A 64 17.73 19.14 -17.49
C ASP A 64 16.22 19.16 -17.69
N TYR A 65 15.62 17.99 -17.92
CA TYR A 65 14.18 17.84 -18.18
C TYR A 65 13.56 16.75 -17.32
N PHE A 66 12.30 17.01 -16.96
CA PHE A 66 11.43 16.09 -16.24
C PHE A 66 10.26 15.66 -17.15
N PHE A 67 10.06 14.35 -17.26
CA PHE A 67 9.00 13.76 -18.06
C PHE A 67 8.01 13.02 -17.18
N LEU A 68 6.71 13.24 -17.41
CA LEU A 68 5.63 12.45 -16.86
C LEU A 68 5.14 11.48 -17.94
N ASP A 69 5.45 10.20 -17.78
CA ASP A 69 5.13 9.14 -18.74
C ASP A 69 3.94 8.28 -18.26
N ASN A 70 2.93 8.94 -17.67
CA ASN A 70 1.74 8.27 -17.15
C ASN A 70 0.75 7.86 -18.25
N ASP A 71 0.70 8.60 -19.34
CA ASP A 71 -0.13 8.29 -20.51
C ASP A 71 0.77 8.05 -21.74
N PRO A 72 0.80 6.82 -22.31
CA PRO A 72 1.64 6.52 -23.46
C PRO A 72 1.28 7.33 -24.71
N LYS A 73 0.09 7.95 -24.75
CA LYS A 73 -0.37 8.79 -25.85
C LYS A 73 -0.09 10.28 -25.60
N LYS A 74 0.26 10.66 -24.38
CA LYS A 74 0.47 12.04 -23.98
C LYS A 74 1.65 12.16 -23.04
N LEU A 75 2.86 12.10 -23.61
CA LEU A 75 4.08 12.39 -22.85
C LEU A 75 4.12 13.87 -22.49
N GLN A 76 4.19 14.18 -21.20
CA GLN A 76 4.34 15.56 -20.71
C GLN A 76 5.78 15.81 -20.34
N MET A 77 6.32 16.94 -20.77
CA MET A 77 7.72 17.34 -20.54
C MET A 77 7.78 18.75 -19.98
N MET A 78 8.70 18.99 -19.07
CA MET A 78 9.03 20.32 -18.56
C MET A 78 10.52 20.41 -18.21
N PRO A 79 11.11 21.61 -18.16
CA PRO A 79 12.41 21.82 -17.53
C PRO A 79 12.38 21.31 -16.08
N PHE A 80 13.46 20.69 -15.62
CA PHE A 80 13.53 20.20 -14.23
C PHE A 80 13.39 21.31 -13.19
N GLU A 81 13.83 22.52 -13.53
CA GLU A 81 13.61 23.71 -12.71
C GLU A 81 12.12 24.04 -12.57
N ALA A 82 11.33 23.91 -13.64
CA ALA A 82 9.88 24.13 -13.59
C ALA A 82 9.19 23.09 -12.69
N PHE A 83 9.55 21.81 -12.80
CA PHE A 83 9.10 20.76 -11.87
C PHE A 83 9.44 21.12 -10.43
N SER A 84 10.67 21.58 -10.16
CA SER A 84 11.09 22.00 -8.82
C SER A 84 10.26 23.16 -8.27
N LYS A 85 9.95 24.15 -9.10
CA LYS A 85 9.09 25.29 -8.72
C LYS A 85 7.65 24.83 -8.42
N ILE A 86 7.11 23.92 -9.22
CA ILE A 86 5.77 23.35 -8.99
C ILE A 86 5.72 22.65 -7.61
N CYS A 87 6.71 21.82 -7.28
CA CYS A 87 6.77 21.16 -5.99
C CYS A 87 6.89 22.17 -4.83
N ALA A 88 7.73 23.19 -4.99
CA ALA A 88 7.94 24.26 -3.99
C ALA A 88 6.70 25.15 -3.78
N GLU A 89 5.86 25.31 -4.80
CA GLU A 89 4.57 25.98 -4.63
C GLU A 89 3.54 25.04 -3.98
N LEU A 90 3.46 23.78 -4.43
CA LEU A 90 2.48 22.81 -3.91
C LEU A 90 2.60 22.63 -2.40
N VAL A 91 3.81 22.58 -1.85
CA VAL A 91 4.03 22.34 -0.41
C VAL A 91 3.53 23.48 0.48
N LYS A 92 3.28 24.67 -0.06
CA LYS A 92 2.79 25.84 0.68
C LYS A 92 1.27 25.79 0.96
N TYR A 93 0.54 24.91 0.30
CA TYR A 93 -0.92 24.82 0.36
C TYR A 93 -1.39 23.42 0.76
N PRO A 94 -2.57 23.32 1.37
CA PRO A 94 -3.20 22.01 1.55
C PRO A 94 -3.42 21.33 0.20
N PHE A 95 -3.05 20.07 0.11
CA PHE A 95 -3.28 19.23 -1.06
C PHE A 95 -3.89 17.90 -0.66
N ARG A 96 -4.46 17.20 -1.64
CA ARG A 96 -4.99 15.87 -1.47
C ARG A 96 -4.30 14.91 -2.44
N ALA A 97 -3.88 13.76 -1.93
CA ALA A 97 -3.40 12.71 -2.81
C ALA A 97 -4.53 12.17 -3.70
N LYS A 98 -4.19 11.77 -4.90
CA LYS A 98 -5.08 11.03 -5.80
C LYS A 98 -5.20 9.60 -5.26
N PRO A 99 -6.40 9.17 -4.84
CA PRO A 99 -6.57 7.87 -4.22
C PRO A 99 -6.44 6.73 -5.22
N CYS A 100 -6.09 5.56 -4.69
CA CYS A 100 -6.08 4.30 -5.42
C CYS A 100 -7.17 3.40 -4.84
N TYR A 101 -7.94 2.71 -5.71
CA TYR A 101 -9.05 1.85 -5.33
C TYR A 101 -8.76 0.41 -5.75
N LEU A 102 -8.90 -0.53 -4.82
CA LEU A 102 -8.62 -1.93 -5.08
C LEU A 102 -9.81 -2.82 -4.69
N GLU A 103 -10.11 -3.78 -5.55
CA GLU A 103 -11.05 -4.85 -5.28
C GLU A 103 -10.40 -5.93 -4.40
N GLY A 104 -11.19 -6.58 -3.56
CA GLY A 104 -10.77 -7.72 -2.76
C GLY A 104 -11.91 -8.70 -2.55
N VAL A 105 -11.58 -9.98 -2.40
CA VAL A 105 -12.58 -11.06 -2.24
C VAL A 105 -13.45 -10.93 -1.00
N TRP A 106 -13.01 -10.12 -0.03
CA TRP A 106 -13.75 -9.80 1.19
C TRP A 106 -14.36 -8.39 1.16
N GLY A 107 -14.20 -7.68 0.04
CA GLY A 107 -14.56 -6.27 -0.06
C GLY A 107 -16.06 -6.00 -0.01
N GLY A 108 -16.38 -4.89 0.60
CA GLY A 108 -17.71 -4.32 0.70
C GLY A 108 -18.04 -3.34 -0.42
N SER A 109 -19.22 -2.77 -0.34
CA SER A 109 -19.72 -1.81 -1.34
C SER A 109 -20.00 -0.41 -0.80
N TYR A 110 -19.71 -0.16 0.47
CA TYR A 110 -19.97 1.14 1.09
C TYR A 110 -19.11 2.24 0.46
N MET A 111 -17.78 2.03 0.44
CA MET A 111 -16.86 2.99 -0.14
C MET A 111 -17.02 3.12 -1.65
N LYS A 112 -17.36 2.03 -2.36
CA LYS A 112 -17.70 2.09 -3.78
C LYS A 112 -18.84 3.09 -4.04
N LYS A 113 -19.92 3.01 -3.27
CA LYS A 113 -21.06 3.93 -3.36
C LYS A 113 -20.71 5.33 -2.90
N HIS A 114 -20.05 5.45 -1.75
CA HIS A 114 -19.69 6.74 -1.16
C HIS A 114 -18.74 7.56 -2.05
N ARG A 115 -17.84 6.90 -2.78
CA ARG A 115 -16.89 7.53 -3.71
C ARG A 115 -17.40 7.59 -5.15
N ASN A 116 -18.61 7.13 -5.40
CA ASN A 116 -19.22 7.09 -6.73
C ASN A 116 -18.29 6.43 -7.78
N LEU A 117 -17.75 5.25 -7.42
CA LEU A 117 -16.84 4.49 -8.28
C LEU A 117 -17.61 3.78 -9.40
N PRO A 118 -16.91 3.39 -10.50
CA PRO A 118 -17.52 2.73 -11.64
C PRO A 118 -18.33 1.48 -11.25
N GLU A 119 -19.45 1.26 -11.92
CA GLU A 119 -20.34 0.12 -11.64
C GLU A 119 -19.67 -1.22 -11.94
N GLU A 120 -18.74 -1.25 -12.88
CA GLU A 120 -17.96 -2.44 -13.26
C GLU A 120 -17.04 -2.94 -12.15
N MET A 121 -16.67 -2.09 -11.20
CA MET A 121 -15.94 -2.52 -10.01
C MET A 121 -16.86 -3.40 -9.16
N ARG A 122 -16.36 -4.57 -8.77
CA ARG A 122 -17.10 -5.51 -7.90
C ARG A 122 -17.33 -4.91 -6.50
N ASN A 123 -16.30 -4.29 -5.96
CA ASN A 123 -16.31 -3.67 -4.64
C ASN A 123 -15.15 -2.66 -4.52
N ALA A 124 -14.98 -2.06 -3.34
CA ALA A 124 -13.82 -1.25 -3.00
C ALA A 124 -13.28 -1.74 -1.65
N ALA A 125 -12.65 -2.93 -1.65
CA ALA A 125 -12.09 -3.53 -0.45
C ALA A 125 -11.08 -2.59 0.23
N TRP A 126 -10.22 -1.94 -0.57
CA TRP A 126 -9.28 -0.92 -0.10
C TRP A 126 -9.45 0.38 -0.86
N VAL A 127 -9.46 1.47 -0.12
CA VAL A 127 -9.34 2.83 -0.64
C VAL A 127 -8.06 3.44 -0.08
N PHE A 128 -7.01 3.46 -0.87
CA PHE A 128 -5.74 4.06 -0.50
C PHE A 128 -5.81 5.56 -0.71
N ASP A 129 -6.34 6.28 0.27
CA ASP A 129 -6.37 7.74 0.23
C ASP A 129 -4.96 8.32 0.43
N PHE A 130 -4.11 7.64 1.19
CA PHE A 130 -2.76 8.08 1.43
C PHE A 130 -1.81 6.93 1.81
N ILE A 131 -1.37 6.18 0.83
CA ILE A 131 -0.22 5.28 0.95
C ILE A 131 0.90 5.86 0.09
N PRO A 132 1.96 6.43 0.68
CA PRO A 132 2.96 7.21 -0.04
C PRO A 132 3.58 6.53 -1.25
N MET A 133 3.75 5.20 -1.19
CA MET A 133 4.30 4.40 -2.29
C MET A 133 3.28 4.05 -3.39
N GLU A 134 2.00 4.37 -3.20
CA GLU A 134 0.91 3.98 -4.11
C GLU A 134 0.22 5.18 -4.77
N VAL A 135 0.26 6.32 -4.12
CA VAL A 135 -0.51 7.50 -4.53
C VAL A 135 0.31 8.50 -5.35
N SER A 136 -0.40 9.41 -5.98
CA SER A 136 0.15 10.55 -6.70
C SER A 136 -0.55 11.84 -6.29
N VAL A 137 -0.11 12.97 -6.82
CA VAL A 137 -0.74 14.28 -6.62
C VAL A 137 -1.09 14.86 -7.97
N LEU A 138 -2.35 15.29 -8.11
CA LEU A 138 -2.80 16.02 -9.31
C LEU A 138 -2.55 17.50 -9.11
N VAL A 139 -1.83 18.10 -10.06
CA VAL A 139 -1.47 19.53 -10.04
C VAL A 139 -1.90 20.16 -11.35
N GLU A 140 -2.69 21.22 -11.26
CA GLU A 140 -3.01 22.05 -12.42
C GLU A 140 -1.86 23.02 -12.69
N ALA A 141 -1.28 22.93 -13.87
CA ALA A 141 -0.20 23.80 -14.33
C ALA A 141 -0.59 24.44 -15.67
N GLY A 142 -1.16 25.62 -15.60
CA GLY A 142 -1.71 26.31 -16.77
C GLY A 142 -2.93 25.58 -17.33
N LYS A 143 -2.81 24.98 -18.52
CA LYS A 143 -3.88 24.20 -19.17
C LYS A 143 -3.68 22.68 -18.98
N GLU A 144 -2.59 22.27 -18.35
CA GLU A 144 -2.21 20.87 -18.18
C GLU A 144 -2.52 20.39 -16.76
N MET A 145 -3.02 19.17 -16.67
CA MET A 145 -3.11 18.43 -15.42
C MET A 145 -1.90 17.51 -15.33
N LEU A 146 -1.08 17.69 -14.32
CA LEU A 146 0.11 16.89 -14.04
C LEU A 146 -0.24 15.85 -12.97
N ASP A 147 0.10 14.59 -13.22
CA ASP A 147 -0.08 13.49 -12.27
C ASP A 147 1.31 13.08 -11.72
N ILE A 148 1.71 13.72 -10.62
CA ILE A 148 3.06 13.63 -10.05
C ILE A 148 3.10 12.49 -9.05
N ASN A 149 4.09 11.58 -9.19
CA ASN A 149 4.38 10.55 -8.21
C ASN A 149 4.65 11.18 -6.83
N TYR A 150 3.92 10.74 -5.80
CA TYR A 150 4.04 11.31 -4.47
C TYR A 150 5.45 11.18 -3.89
N CYS A 151 6.14 10.05 -4.12
CA CYS A 151 7.52 9.89 -3.68
C CYS A 151 8.46 10.88 -4.37
N SER A 152 8.22 11.24 -5.62
CA SER A 152 9.00 12.26 -6.32
C SER A 152 8.80 13.64 -5.70
N PHE A 153 7.56 13.98 -5.35
CA PHE A 153 7.26 15.21 -4.61
C PHE A 153 7.93 15.24 -3.22
N VAL A 154 7.83 14.15 -2.46
CA VAL A 154 8.49 14.04 -1.13
C VAL A 154 10.00 14.15 -1.23
N HIS A 155 10.63 13.53 -2.22
CA HIS A 155 12.08 13.66 -2.42
C HIS A 155 12.52 15.08 -2.77
N LYS A 156 11.64 15.84 -3.42
CA LYS A 156 11.96 17.24 -3.79
C LYS A 156 11.74 18.19 -2.62
N GLU A 157 10.65 18.01 -1.87
CA GLU A 157 10.17 18.96 -0.87
C GLU A 157 10.07 18.38 0.56
N GLY A 158 10.71 17.26 0.83
CA GLY A 158 10.56 16.52 2.09
C GLY A 158 10.82 17.34 3.34
N ILE A 159 11.83 18.22 3.35
CA ILE A 159 12.13 19.10 4.50
C ILE A 159 10.97 20.07 4.73
N ASN A 160 10.46 20.69 3.68
CA ASN A 160 9.34 21.64 3.77
C ASN A 160 8.02 20.94 4.11
N LEU A 161 7.88 19.66 3.70
CA LEU A 161 6.66 18.88 3.89
C LEU A 161 6.56 18.27 5.30
N MET A 162 7.65 17.73 5.84
CA MET A 162 7.64 16.96 7.09
C MET A 162 8.74 17.33 8.10
N GLY A 163 9.58 18.29 7.77
CA GLY A 163 10.67 18.78 8.63
C GLY A 163 11.93 17.92 8.60
N GLU A 164 13.07 18.56 8.87
CA GLU A 164 14.39 17.93 8.79
C GLU A 164 14.53 16.69 9.71
N LYS A 165 14.02 16.77 10.95
CA LYS A 165 14.07 15.64 11.88
C LYS A 165 13.37 14.41 11.34
N CYS A 166 12.23 14.60 10.67
CA CYS A 166 11.45 13.52 10.09
C CYS A 166 12.16 12.94 8.85
N VAL A 167 12.68 13.81 7.96
CA VAL A 167 13.48 13.38 6.80
C VAL A 167 14.65 12.50 7.24
N ASN A 168 15.40 12.93 8.25
CA ASN A 168 16.57 12.20 8.74
C ASN A 168 16.17 10.86 9.40
N LYS A 169 15.13 10.85 10.23
CA LYS A 169 14.64 9.64 10.91
C LYS A 169 14.11 8.59 9.94
N TYR A 170 13.37 9.01 8.93
CA TYR A 170 12.70 8.13 7.97
C TYR A 170 13.42 8.07 6.61
N GLN A 171 14.68 8.47 6.56
CA GLN A 171 15.54 8.39 5.36
C GLN A 171 14.91 9.02 4.10
N GLY A 172 14.10 10.06 4.27
CA GLY A 172 13.41 10.75 3.17
C GLY A 172 12.08 10.13 2.75
N TYR A 173 11.63 9.07 3.41
CA TYR A 173 10.28 8.53 3.19
C TYR A 173 9.25 9.29 4.03
N PHE A 174 8.04 9.40 3.51
CA PHE A 174 6.93 9.97 4.27
C PHE A 174 6.43 8.95 5.31
N PRO A 175 6.34 9.32 6.61
CA PRO A 175 6.29 8.35 7.72
C PRO A 175 4.91 7.78 8.05
N ILE A 176 3.84 8.30 7.44
CA ILE A 176 2.46 7.94 7.76
C ILE A 176 1.76 7.44 6.51
N ARG A 177 0.86 6.48 6.71
CA ARG A 177 -0.08 6.01 5.69
C ARG A 177 -1.47 5.90 6.28
N PHE A 178 -2.50 6.02 5.46
CA PHE A 178 -3.86 5.67 5.83
C PHE A 178 -4.67 5.20 4.62
N ASN A 179 -5.58 4.29 4.90
CA ASN A 179 -6.50 3.73 3.94
C ASN A 179 -7.83 3.40 4.62
N TRP A 180 -8.84 3.20 3.81
CA TRP A 180 -10.10 2.63 4.25
C TRP A 180 -10.16 1.18 3.84
N ASP A 181 -10.60 0.33 4.77
CA ASP A 181 -10.92 -1.05 4.50
C ASP A 181 -12.43 -1.22 4.63
N ASP A 182 -13.03 -1.67 3.54
CA ASP A 182 -14.47 -1.81 3.44
C ASP A 182 -14.84 -3.29 3.30
N SER A 183 -15.44 -3.83 4.35
CA SER A 183 -16.08 -5.15 4.36
C SER A 183 -17.58 -5.05 4.62
N TYR A 184 -18.16 -3.87 4.51
CA TYR A 184 -19.57 -3.62 4.83
C TYR A 184 -20.48 -4.34 3.84
N HIS A 185 -21.41 -5.13 4.39
CA HIS A 185 -22.28 -6.06 3.64
C HIS A 185 -21.52 -7.17 2.89
N SER A 186 -20.26 -7.41 3.20
CA SER A 186 -19.54 -8.55 2.67
C SER A 186 -19.85 -9.82 3.47
N THR A 187 -19.55 -10.97 2.87
CA THR A 187 -19.74 -12.29 3.51
C THR A 187 -18.50 -12.79 4.24
N GLY A 188 -17.37 -12.08 4.14
CA GLY A 188 -16.10 -12.56 4.65
C GLY A 188 -15.27 -11.50 5.41
N ASN A 189 -14.47 -11.97 6.35
CA ASN A 189 -13.47 -11.16 7.03
C ASN A 189 -12.25 -10.93 6.13
N MET A 190 -11.44 -9.91 6.41
CA MET A 190 -10.04 -9.89 5.96
C MET A 190 -9.31 -11.14 6.44
N SER A 191 -8.16 -11.45 5.83
CA SER A 191 -7.29 -12.51 6.34
C SER A 191 -6.86 -12.23 7.77
N ILE A 192 -6.72 -13.28 8.57
CA ILE A 192 -6.00 -13.20 9.84
C ILE A 192 -4.53 -13.02 9.49
N GLN A 193 -3.93 -11.94 9.96
CA GLN A 193 -2.60 -11.50 9.53
C GLN A 193 -1.77 -10.92 10.67
N CYS A 194 -0.48 -10.76 10.42
CA CYS A 194 0.47 -10.13 11.31
C CYS A 194 1.52 -9.38 10.49
N HIS A 195 2.02 -8.27 11.01
CA HIS A 195 3.16 -7.55 10.43
C HIS A 195 4.41 -7.81 11.26
N SER A 196 5.54 -8.01 10.58
CA SER A 196 6.82 -8.23 11.23
C SER A 196 7.37 -6.95 11.87
N ASP A 197 8.18 -7.10 12.92
CA ASP A 197 8.86 -5.98 13.54
C ASP A 197 10.01 -5.42 12.69
N GLY A 198 10.49 -4.22 13.04
CA GLY A 198 11.50 -3.53 12.25
C GLY A 198 12.86 -4.22 12.25
N LYS A 199 13.24 -4.94 13.31
CA LYS A 199 14.48 -5.70 13.37
C LYS A 199 14.46 -6.86 12.41
N PHE A 200 13.39 -7.63 12.45
CA PHE A 200 13.17 -8.75 11.54
C PHE A 200 13.16 -8.29 10.07
N ASN A 201 12.50 -7.15 9.78
CA ASN A 201 12.44 -6.59 8.44
C ASN A 201 13.82 -6.21 7.90
N ILE A 202 14.65 -5.55 8.72
CA ILE A 202 16.02 -5.19 8.33
C ILE A 202 16.86 -6.45 8.09
N GLU A 203 16.84 -7.41 9.03
CA GLU A 203 17.70 -8.60 9.00
C GLU A 203 17.33 -9.56 7.84
N ASN A 204 16.07 -9.69 7.52
CA ASN A 204 15.60 -10.69 6.55
C ASN A 204 15.27 -10.11 5.18
N TYR A 205 14.90 -8.84 5.09
CA TYR A 205 14.41 -8.22 3.84
C TYR A 205 15.14 -6.94 3.48
N ASN A 206 16.07 -6.46 4.32
CA ASN A 206 16.68 -5.15 4.20
C ASN A 206 15.61 -4.03 4.02
N GLU A 207 14.47 -4.20 4.66
CA GLU A 207 13.36 -3.28 4.60
C GLU A 207 13.41 -2.32 5.78
N PHE A 208 13.34 -1.02 5.49
CA PHE A 208 13.32 0.01 6.53
C PHE A 208 11.91 0.19 7.09
N GLY A 209 11.81 0.21 8.42
CA GLY A 209 10.56 0.47 9.11
C GLY A 209 9.81 -0.80 9.53
N ARG A 210 8.66 -0.58 10.13
CA ARG A 210 7.69 -1.61 10.53
C ARG A 210 6.29 -1.03 10.39
N GLN A 211 5.31 -1.91 10.23
CA GLN A 211 3.91 -1.53 10.11
C GLN A 211 3.22 -1.63 11.48
N ASP A 212 3.25 -0.52 12.23
CA ASP A 212 2.33 -0.32 13.35
C ASP A 212 1.02 0.25 12.76
N GLU A 213 -0.10 -0.28 13.17
CA GLU A 213 -1.42 0.14 12.68
C GLU A 213 -2.33 0.60 13.82
N SER A 214 -3.36 1.33 13.45
CA SER A 214 -4.55 1.51 14.27
C SER A 214 -5.77 1.47 13.37
N TYR A 215 -6.84 0.83 13.84
CA TYR A 215 -8.13 0.83 13.19
C TYR A 215 -9.08 1.77 13.93
N TYR A 216 -9.70 2.67 13.19
CA TYR A 216 -10.83 3.45 13.67
C TYR A 216 -12.08 2.98 12.93
N VAL A 217 -13.02 2.42 13.68
CA VAL A 217 -14.27 1.88 13.12
C VAL A 217 -15.23 3.02 12.81
N VAL A 218 -15.65 3.13 11.55
CA VAL A 218 -16.50 4.23 11.07
C VAL A 218 -17.94 3.80 10.91
N VAL A 219 -18.16 2.64 10.29
CA VAL A 219 -19.49 2.07 10.05
C VAL A 219 -19.47 0.61 10.43
N THR A 220 -20.56 0.15 11.03
CA THR A 220 -20.77 -1.27 11.37
C THR A 220 -22.15 -1.75 10.95
N GLY A 221 -22.20 -2.99 10.51
CA GLY A 221 -23.41 -3.78 10.36
C GLY A 221 -23.55 -4.82 11.47
N HIS A 222 -24.40 -5.80 11.25
CA HIS A 222 -24.68 -6.87 12.21
C HIS A 222 -23.44 -7.74 12.46
N GLU A 223 -23.17 -8.03 13.73
CA GLU A 223 -22.05 -8.89 14.18
C GLU A 223 -20.66 -8.48 13.69
N ALA A 224 -20.43 -7.20 13.44
CA ALA A 224 -19.12 -6.70 13.08
C ALA A 224 -18.12 -6.91 14.22
N LYS A 225 -16.93 -7.41 13.89
CA LYS A 225 -15.86 -7.72 14.85
C LYS A 225 -14.52 -7.23 14.35
N THR A 226 -13.68 -6.77 15.25
CA THR A 226 -12.27 -6.54 15.00
C THR A 226 -11.47 -7.59 15.75
N PHE A 227 -10.74 -8.42 15.02
CA PHE A 227 -9.89 -9.47 15.60
C PHE A 227 -8.56 -8.87 16.01
N ILE A 228 -8.13 -9.15 17.25
CA ILE A 228 -6.90 -8.60 17.82
C ILE A 228 -6.33 -9.51 18.89
N GLY A 229 -5.07 -9.93 18.68
CA GLY A 229 -4.33 -10.77 19.62
C GLY A 229 -4.84 -12.20 19.69
N PHE A 230 -4.14 -13.00 20.45
CA PHE A 230 -4.59 -14.32 20.85
C PHE A 230 -5.46 -14.24 22.10
N ARG A 231 -6.33 -15.20 22.28
CA ARG A 231 -7.05 -15.42 23.53
C ARG A 231 -6.06 -15.82 24.62
N ASP A 232 -6.33 -15.50 25.85
CA ASP A 232 -5.46 -15.85 26.99
C ASP A 232 -5.29 -17.36 27.19
N ASP A 233 -6.30 -18.15 26.78
CA ASP A 233 -6.34 -19.60 26.86
C ASP A 233 -5.96 -20.31 25.56
N ALA A 234 -5.44 -19.59 24.56
CA ALA A 234 -5.14 -20.13 23.25
C ALA A 234 -3.92 -21.06 23.26
N ASP A 235 -4.07 -22.27 22.72
CA ASP A 235 -2.95 -23.14 22.37
C ASP A 235 -2.32 -22.67 21.05
N ILE A 236 -1.32 -21.78 21.18
CA ILE A 236 -0.63 -21.18 20.03
C ILE A 236 0.09 -22.21 19.16
N PRO A 237 0.83 -23.20 19.71
CA PRO A 237 1.38 -24.29 18.90
C PRO A 237 0.33 -25.06 18.09
N GLN A 238 -0.83 -25.34 18.67
CA GLN A 238 -1.92 -26.01 17.96
C GLN A 238 -2.50 -25.12 16.87
N PHE A 239 -2.62 -23.80 17.08
CA PHE A 239 -3.03 -22.86 16.04
C PHE A 239 -2.13 -22.91 14.83
N PHE A 240 -0.80 -22.86 15.02
CA PHE A 240 0.15 -22.93 13.90
C PHE A 240 0.05 -24.25 13.14
N LYS A 241 -0.16 -25.36 13.85
CA LYS A 241 -0.39 -26.66 13.22
C LYS A 241 -1.67 -26.68 12.38
N GLU A 242 -2.76 -26.10 12.88
CA GLU A 242 -4.01 -26.02 12.12
C GLU A 242 -3.89 -25.13 10.89
N ILE A 243 -3.08 -24.05 10.95
CA ILE A 243 -2.80 -23.21 9.77
C ILE A 243 -1.98 -24.00 8.73
N GLU A 244 -0.96 -24.73 9.16
CA GLU A 244 -0.18 -25.59 8.27
C GLU A 244 -1.06 -26.68 7.62
N ASP A 245 -1.96 -27.27 8.39
CA ASP A 245 -2.95 -28.23 7.87
C ASP A 245 -3.94 -27.54 6.89
N ALA A 246 -4.31 -26.30 7.14
CA ALA A 246 -5.13 -25.53 6.21
C ALA A 246 -4.41 -25.27 4.88
N ASP A 247 -3.13 -24.94 4.92
CA ASP A 247 -2.34 -24.71 3.71
C ASP A 247 -2.08 -26.00 2.92
N THR A 248 -1.62 -27.03 3.61
CA THR A 248 -1.11 -28.27 2.98
C THR A 248 -2.19 -29.31 2.70
N LYS A 249 -3.23 -29.39 3.55
CA LYS A 249 -4.29 -30.43 3.51
C LYS A 249 -5.67 -29.87 3.21
N GLN A 250 -5.81 -28.53 3.09
CA GLN A 250 -7.08 -27.85 2.87
C GLN A 250 -8.13 -28.13 3.96
N VAL A 251 -7.68 -28.26 5.21
CA VAL A 251 -8.55 -28.46 6.37
C VAL A 251 -8.84 -27.09 7.02
N PRO A 252 -10.09 -26.70 7.21
CA PRO A 252 -10.41 -25.41 7.84
C PRO A 252 -9.87 -25.31 9.27
N CYS A 253 -9.23 -24.19 9.59
CA CYS A 253 -8.86 -23.83 10.97
C CYS A 253 -10.04 -23.16 11.68
N ASP A 254 -10.34 -23.59 12.91
CA ASP A 254 -11.30 -22.90 13.78
C ASP A 254 -10.60 -21.76 14.53
N TYR A 255 -10.26 -20.73 13.78
CA TYR A 255 -9.50 -19.58 14.28
C TYR A 255 -10.16 -18.89 15.49
N MET A 256 -11.48 -19.01 15.67
CA MET A 256 -12.21 -18.43 16.80
C MET A 256 -11.82 -19.05 18.16
N LYS A 257 -11.21 -20.23 18.18
CA LYS A 257 -10.64 -20.82 19.40
C LYS A 257 -9.37 -20.11 19.86
N TYR A 258 -8.68 -19.43 18.95
CA TYR A 258 -7.34 -18.92 19.18
C TYR A 258 -7.26 -17.40 19.16
N VAL A 259 -7.97 -16.77 18.23
CA VAL A 259 -7.89 -15.33 18.01
C VAL A 259 -8.97 -14.61 18.79
N SER A 260 -8.57 -13.60 19.56
CA SER A 260 -9.47 -12.74 20.32
C SER A 260 -10.13 -11.71 19.42
N TYR A 261 -11.21 -11.10 19.87
CA TYR A 261 -11.88 -10.03 19.13
C TYR A 261 -12.58 -9.04 20.06
N GLU A 262 -12.78 -7.84 19.55
CA GLU A 262 -13.70 -6.83 20.10
C GLU A 262 -14.93 -6.73 19.20
N GLU A 263 -16.11 -6.57 19.81
CA GLU A 263 -17.30 -6.22 19.07
C GLU A 263 -17.18 -4.81 18.52
N SER A 264 -17.24 -4.70 17.20
CA SER A 264 -17.03 -3.42 16.54
C SER A 264 -18.26 -2.53 16.66
N LYS A 265 -18.00 -1.27 16.99
CA LYS A 265 -19.00 -0.19 16.98
C LYS A 265 -18.37 1.09 16.44
N PRO A 266 -19.14 1.98 15.81
CA PRO A 266 -18.61 3.26 15.35
C PRO A 266 -17.93 4.02 16.50
N GLY A 267 -16.72 4.52 16.25
CA GLY A 267 -15.89 5.19 17.25
C GLY A 267 -14.93 4.27 18.02
N LEU A 268 -15.03 2.94 17.88
CA LEU A 268 -14.02 2.03 18.43
C LEU A 268 -12.69 2.31 17.74
N GLN A 269 -11.64 2.48 18.54
CA GLN A 269 -10.26 2.55 18.05
C GLN A 269 -9.42 1.45 18.71
N VAL A 270 -8.69 0.72 17.91
CA VAL A 270 -7.74 -0.31 18.37
C VAL A 270 -6.35 0.00 17.85
N MET A 271 -5.35 -0.27 18.70
CA MET A 271 -3.93 -0.16 18.33
C MET A 271 -3.38 -1.54 18.02
N LEU A 272 -2.67 -1.65 16.92
CA LEU A 272 -2.13 -2.89 16.36
C LEU A 272 -0.61 -2.74 16.15
N PRO A 273 0.20 -2.78 17.21
CA PRO A 273 1.64 -2.79 17.05
C PRO A 273 2.11 -3.96 16.18
N ALA A 274 3.19 -3.75 15.43
CA ALA A 274 3.84 -4.83 14.68
C ALA A 274 4.08 -6.04 15.59
N GLY A 275 3.80 -7.26 15.10
CA GLY A 275 3.79 -8.49 15.88
C GLY A 275 2.41 -8.89 16.42
N THR A 276 1.41 -8.01 16.36
CA THR A 276 0.04 -8.35 16.78
C THR A 276 -0.71 -9.08 15.67
N ILE A 277 -1.22 -10.28 15.97
CA ILE A 277 -2.16 -10.97 15.08
C ILE A 277 -3.48 -10.21 15.05
N HIS A 278 -4.03 -9.96 13.87
CA HIS A 278 -5.24 -9.15 13.73
C HIS A 278 -6.00 -9.39 12.43
N SER A 279 -7.22 -8.88 12.37
CA SER A 279 -8.01 -8.79 11.14
C SER A 279 -9.19 -7.82 11.31
N SER A 280 -9.54 -7.09 10.26
CA SER A 280 -10.85 -6.46 10.15
C SER A 280 -11.89 -7.52 9.77
N GLY A 281 -12.89 -7.71 10.61
CA GLY A 281 -13.98 -8.64 10.35
C GLY A 281 -14.96 -8.09 9.31
N ARG A 282 -15.93 -8.93 8.92
CA ARG A 282 -17.00 -8.53 7.99
C ARG A 282 -17.90 -7.44 8.57
N ASN A 283 -18.67 -6.81 7.71
CA ASN A 283 -19.71 -5.85 8.05
C ASN A 283 -19.23 -4.56 8.73
N GLN A 284 -18.07 -4.07 8.35
CA GLN A 284 -17.57 -2.78 8.84
C GLN A 284 -16.79 -2.02 7.80
N VAL A 285 -16.67 -0.71 8.03
CA VAL A 285 -15.72 0.17 7.36
C VAL A 285 -14.80 0.72 8.43
N ILE A 286 -13.53 0.54 8.24
CA ILE A 286 -12.49 1.08 9.12
C ILE A 286 -11.62 2.09 8.38
N LEU A 287 -11.14 3.09 9.12
CA LEU A 287 -10.02 3.91 8.73
C LEU A 287 -8.77 3.31 9.41
N GLU A 288 -7.90 2.74 8.59
CA GLU A 288 -6.59 2.27 9.02
C GLU A 288 -5.59 3.41 8.93
N ILE A 289 -4.89 3.67 10.01
CA ILE A 289 -3.78 4.63 10.09
C ILE A 289 -2.56 3.83 10.51
N GLY A 290 -1.48 3.94 9.75
CA GLY A 290 -0.29 3.15 10.02
C GLY A 290 1.00 3.94 9.87
N SER A 291 2.07 3.37 10.39
CA SER A 291 3.42 3.84 10.16
C SER A 291 3.94 3.38 8.81
N LEU A 292 5.03 4.01 8.37
CA LEU A 292 5.68 3.67 7.11
C LEU A 292 6.20 2.24 7.13
N THR A 293 5.86 1.51 6.06
CA THR A 293 6.61 0.36 5.57
C THR A 293 6.88 0.56 4.09
N ILE A 294 8.03 0.13 3.60
CA ILE A 294 8.38 0.26 2.20
C ILE A 294 7.67 -0.82 1.39
N GLY A 295 7.65 -2.00 1.73
CA GLY A 295 7.04 -3.09 0.98
C GLY A 295 5.75 -3.65 1.56
N SER A 296 5.29 -3.15 2.69
CA SER A 296 4.06 -3.62 3.35
C SER A 296 4.06 -5.13 3.58
N TYR A 297 5.06 -5.64 4.32
CA TYR A 297 5.23 -7.06 4.52
C TYR A 297 4.16 -7.59 5.48
N THR A 298 3.21 -8.36 4.92
CA THR A 298 2.09 -8.93 5.65
C THR A 298 2.18 -10.45 5.64
N TYR A 299 2.25 -11.04 6.81
CA TYR A 299 2.09 -12.48 6.98
C TYR A 299 0.61 -12.80 7.10
N LYS A 300 0.04 -13.40 6.05
CA LYS A 300 -1.30 -13.96 6.10
C LYS A 300 -1.25 -15.31 6.79
N MET A 301 -1.69 -15.35 8.04
CA MET A 301 -1.71 -16.55 8.84
C MET A 301 -2.83 -17.48 8.41
N TYR A 302 -4.03 -16.92 8.12
CA TYR A 302 -5.17 -17.71 7.69
C TYR A 302 -6.09 -16.90 6.78
N ASP A 303 -6.55 -17.47 5.67
CA ASP A 303 -7.43 -16.81 4.70
C ASP A 303 -8.68 -17.62 4.36
N TYR A 304 -9.17 -18.42 5.32
CA TYR A 304 -10.45 -19.15 5.28
C TYR A 304 -10.58 -20.12 4.11
N LEU A 305 -9.49 -20.62 3.56
CA LEU A 305 -9.43 -21.42 2.33
C LEU A 305 -10.14 -20.75 1.14
N ARG A 306 -10.20 -19.42 1.12
CA ARG A 306 -10.84 -18.68 0.03
C ARG A 306 -10.07 -18.78 -1.27
N LEU A 307 -10.82 -18.79 -2.35
CA LEU A 307 -10.28 -18.62 -3.69
C LEU A 307 -10.17 -17.11 -4.03
N ASP A 308 -9.21 -16.78 -4.85
CA ASP A 308 -9.14 -15.46 -5.47
C ASP A 308 -10.16 -15.34 -6.63
N PHE A 309 -10.31 -14.15 -7.19
CA PHE A 309 -11.23 -13.90 -8.31
C PHE A 309 -10.95 -14.75 -9.56
N ASP A 310 -9.74 -15.27 -9.71
CA ASP A 310 -9.35 -16.19 -10.80
C ASP A 310 -9.58 -17.67 -10.46
N GLY A 311 -10.20 -17.97 -9.33
CA GLY A 311 -10.51 -19.33 -8.87
C GLY A 311 -9.32 -20.07 -8.25
N LYS A 312 -8.18 -19.42 -8.05
CA LYS A 312 -7.02 -20.02 -7.41
C LYS A 312 -7.04 -19.83 -5.90
N GLN A 313 -6.47 -20.80 -5.21
CA GLN A 313 -6.24 -20.73 -3.78
C GLN A 313 -5.43 -19.47 -3.43
N ARG A 314 -5.92 -18.70 -2.47
CA ARG A 314 -5.17 -17.56 -1.94
C ARG A 314 -4.05 -18.09 -1.03
N PRO A 315 -2.81 -17.63 -1.23
CA PRO A 315 -1.69 -18.11 -0.43
C PRO A 315 -1.81 -17.65 1.02
N ILE A 316 -1.42 -18.51 1.94
CA ILE A 316 -1.09 -18.16 3.32
C ILE A 316 0.40 -18.38 3.54
N HIS A 317 0.94 -17.84 4.63
CA HIS A 317 2.38 -17.86 4.91
C HIS A 317 2.59 -18.70 6.18
N THR A 318 2.89 -19.96 5.99
CA THR A 318 3.18 -20.95 7.06
C THR A 318 4.66 -21.19 7.20
#